data_c434c36b36abb20fdca35a1a9c3c5e9f
#
_entry.id   c434c36b36abb20fdca35a1a9c3c5e9f
#
_cell.length_a   1.000
_cell.length_b   1.000
_cell.length_c   1.000
_cell.angle_alpha   90.00
_cell.angle_beta   90.00
_cell.angle_gamma   90.00
#
_symmetry.space_group_name_H-M   'P 1'
#
loop_
_entity.id
_entity.type
_entity.pdbx_description
1 polymer ?
#
loop_
_entity_poly.entity_id
_entity_poly.type
_entity_poly.pdbx_seq_one_letter_code
_entity_poly.pdbx_strand_id
1 'polypeptide(L)'
;VNAGEMVAAVFTEEAYATAMEDSVCVRLYIQGDGLDFCHRIVNSDLLLNRIELKGGQGKVLSMIPEIQAIMRQMTGYITDGLMCCDVHAMKQQELAAVLQAYYRPSDLLPFIAPIYDPNARFYNDVMKLAGDYLSVNEMASQLNMSYPAFIRHFRKVFKDTPQEWLSKNRMKRMRDLLRNTAHTEQEIADELHFSTVQNMRAFCKARCGQTPAQLREQ
;
A
#
# COMPACT_ATOMS: atom_id res chain seq x y z
N VAL A 1 12.56 -9.15 -13.51
CA VAL A 1 12.05 -8.12 -14.44
C VAL A 1 13.27 -7.48 -15.06
N ASN A 2 13.37 -7.45 -16.38
CA ASN A 2 14.49 -6.84 -17.10
C ASN A 2 14.21 -5.36 -17.40
N ALA A 3 15.22 -4.64 -17.90
CA ALA A 3 15.02 -3.27 -18.36
C ALA A 3 13.94 -3.20 -19.45
N GLY A 4 13.03 -2.25 -19.34
CA GLY A 4 11.90 -2.13 -20.24
C GLY A 4 10.74 -3.10 -20.00
N GLU A 5 10.76 -3.83 -18.90
CA GLU A 5 9.67 -4.69 -18.47
C GLU A 5 8.96 -4.11 -17.24
N MET A 6 7.70 -4.52 -17.05
CA MET A 6 6.88 -4.17 -15.89
C MET A 6 6.19 -5.40 -15.33
N VAL A 7 5.92 -5.37 -14.04
CA VAL A 7 5.17 -6.39 -13.31
C VAL A 7 4.23 -5.71 -12.34
N ALA A 8 3.01 -6.24 -12.23
CA ALA A 8 2.13 -5.90 -11.13
C ALA A 8 2.31 -6.94 -10.02
N ALA A 9 2.49 -6.47 -8.81
CA ALA A 9 2.65 -7.33 -7.65
C ALA A 9 1.91 -6.74 -6.45
N VAL A 10 1.46 -7.61 -5.55
CA VAL A 10 1.00 -7.19 -4.24
C VAL A 10 2.23 -7.05 -3.35
N PHE A 11 2.49 -5.83 -2.93
CA PHE A 11 3.54 -5.57 -1.95
C PHE A 11 2.93 -5.64 -0.55
N THR A 12 3.13 -6.76 0.12
CA THR A 12 3.01 -6.90 1.56
C THR A 12 4.34 -6.50 2.21
N GLU A 13 4.40 -6.38 3.54
CA GLU A 13 5.64 -6.06 4.27
C GLU A 13 6.80 -7.02 3.98
N GLU A 14 6.53 -8.20 3.42
CA GLU A 14 7.51 -9.25 3.08
C GLU A 14 7.95 -9.23 1.60
N ALA A 15 7.41 -8.33 0.78
CA ALA A 15 7.77 -8.26 -0.63
C ALA A 15 8.95 -7.32 -0.85
N TYR A 16 10.09 -7.89 -1.28
CA TYR A 16 11.31 -7.15 -1.60
C TYR A 16 11.57 -7.17 -3.10
N ALA A 17 12.04 -6.05 -3.62
CA ALA A 17 12.63 -5.97 -4.95
C ALA A 17 14.12 -5.67 -4.79
N THR A 18 14.96 -6.51 -5.35
CA THR A 18 16.42 -6.33 -5.35
C THR A 18 16.86 -6.00 -6.76
N ALA A 19 17.53 -4.85 -6.94
CA ALA A 19 18.19 -4.54 -8.17
C ALA A 19 19.49 -5.37 -8.28
N MET A 20 19.64 -6.09 -9.39
CA MET A 20 20.83 -6.91 -9.65
C MET A 20 21.94 -6.11 -10.33
N GLU A 21 21.59 -4.97 -10.91
CA GLU A 21 22.48 -4.04 -11.60
C GLU A 21 22.05 -2.60 -11.30
N ASP A 22 22.88 -1.61 -11.57
CA ASP A 22 22.50 -0.19 -11.48
C ASP A 22 21.37 0.10 -12.46
N SER A 23 20.18 0.32 -11.92
CA SER A 23 18.97 0.52 -12.69
C SER A 23 18.04 1.53 -12.04
N VAL A 24 17.24 2.22 -12.86
CA VAL A 24 16.15 3.06 -12.38
C VAL A 24 14.88 2.22 -12.31
N CYS A 25 14.35 2.05 -11.10
CA CYS A 25 13.08 1.37 -10.89
C CYS A 25 12.01 2.41 -10.50
N VAL A 26 10.93 2.50 -11.29
CA VAL A 26 9.76 3.31 -10.95
C VAL A 26 8.72 2.40 -10.31
N ARG A 27 8.36 2.72 -9.07
CA ARG A 27 7.30 2.02 -8.35
C ARG A 27 6.05 2.89 -8.27
N LEU A 28 4.96 2.38 -8.81
CA LEU A 28 3.65 3.00 -8.72
C LEU A 28 2.84 2.27 -7.64
N TYR A 29 2.39 3.02 -6.64
CA TYR A 29 1.43 2.53 -5.66
C TYR A 29 0.02 2.80 -6.15
N ILE A 30 -0.72 1.74 -6.44
CA ILE A 30 -2.12 1.82 -6.84
C ILE A 30 -2.95 1.50 -5.61
N GLN A 31 -3.61 2.52 -5.07
CA GLN A 31 -4.47 2.39 -3.90
C GLN A 31 -5.94 2.21 -4.31
N GLY A 32 -6.58 1.19 -3.76
CA GLY A 32 -8.02 0.99 -3.91
C GLY A 32 -8.46 0.77 -5.36
N ASP A 33 -9.49 1.49 -5.79
CA ASP A 33 -10.07 1.44 -7.13
C ASP A 33 -9.22 2.20 -8.19
N GLY A 34 -7.95 2.41 -7.89
CA GLY A 34 -7.05 3.36 -8.54
C GLY A 34 -6.61 3.08 -9.97
N LEU A 35 -6.99 1.96 -10.58
CA LEU A 35 -6.98 1.78 -12.01
C LEU A 35 -8.42 1.53 -12.47
N ASP A 36 -9.12 2.60 -12.84
CA ASP A 36 -10.42 2.50 -13.51
C ASP A 36 -10.23 1.89 -14.90
N PHE A 37 -10.11 0.58 -14.92
CA PHE A 37 -10.22 -0.15 -16.16
C PHE A 37 -11.67 -0.10 -16.65
N CYS A 38 -11.86 0.36 -17.87
CA CYS A 38 -13.15 0.44 -18.53
C CYS A 38 -13.97 -0.86 -18.31
N HIS A 39 -15.27 -0.76 -18.06
CA HIS A 39 -16.22 -1.88 -17.81
C HIS A 39 -16.09 -3.10 -18.75
N ARG A 40 -15.40 -2.96 -19.89
CA ARG A 40 -15.13 -4.06 -20.82
C ARG A 40 -14.16 -5.11 -20.28
N ILE A 41 -13.25 -4.71 -19.33
CA ILE A 41 -12.33 -5.64 -18.68
C ILE A 41 -12.90 -6.10 -17.35
N VAL A 42 -13.63 -5.24 -16.63
CA VAL A 42 -14.18 -5.53 -15.30
C VAL A 42 -15.35 -6.53 -15.35
N ASN A 43 -16.07 -6.65 -16.46
CA ASN A 43 -17.02 -7.77 -16.64
C ASN A 43 -16.32 -9.14 -16.73
N SER A 44 -15.03 -9.20 -16.51
CA SER A 44 -14.23 -10.40 -16.44
C SER A 44 -13.99 -10.91 -15.00
N ASP A 45 -14.78 -10.51 -14.00
CA ASP A 45 -14.74 -11.12 -12.65
C ASP A 45 -14.73 -12.66 -12.71
N LEU A 46 -15.47 -13.21 -13.69
CA LEU A 46 -15.46 -14.65 -14.00
C LEU A 46 -14.11 -15.15 -14.58
N LEU A 47 -13.33 -14.28 -15.22
CA LEU A 47 -12.03 -14.63 -15.78
C LEU A 47 -10.91 -14.46 -14.76
N LEU A 48 -10.96 -13.39 -13.95
CA LEU A 48 -9.95 -13.12 -12.91
C LEU A 48 -9.97 -14.23 -11.83
N ASN A 49 -11.15 -14.74 -11.47
CA ASN A 49 -11.28 -15.86 -10.52
C ASN A 49 -10.71 -17.19 -11.02
N ARG A 50 -10.38 -17.32 -12.31
CA ARG A 50 -9.77 -18.51 -12.91
C ARG A 50 -8.26 -18.40 -13.11
N ILE A 51 -7.67 -17.24 -12.80
CA ILE A 51 -6.24 -17.04 -12.99
C ILE A 51 -5.53 -17.44 -11.69
N GLU A 52 -4.81 -18.55 -11.74
CA GLU A 52 -3.91 -18.96 -10.65
C GLU A 52 -2.63 -18.11 -10.71
N LEU A 53 -2.44 -17.26 -9.72
CA LEU A 53 -1.21 -16.50 -9.55
C LEU A 53 -0.18 -17.30 -8.75
N LYS A 54 0.95 -17.60 -9.37
CA LYS A 54 2.09 -18.20 -8.66
C LYS A 54 2.88 -17.09 -7.97
N GLY A 55 2.95 -17.15 -6.64
CA GLY A 55 3.81 -16.26 -5.86
C GLY A 55 3.31 -14.82 -5.70
N GLY A 56 2.01 -14.53 -5.95
CA GLY A 56 1.46 -13.17 -5.77
C GLY A 56 1.94 -12.13 -6.80
N GLN A 57 2.64 -12.58 -7.85
CA GLN A 57 3.11 -11.72 -8.95
C GLN A 57 2.27 -11.93 -10.20
N GLY A 58 1.98 -10.84 -10.90
CA GLY A 58 1.37 -10.88 -12.22
C GLY A 58 2.36 -11.31 -13.31
N LYS A 59 1.82 -11.52 -14.50
CA LYS A 59 2.64 -11.74 -15.71
C LYS A 59 3.53 -10.51 -15.94
N VAL A 60 4.77 -10.76 -16.35
CA VAL A 60 5.66 -9.68 -16.80
C VAL A 60 5.23 -9.23 -18.20
N LEU A 61 5.15 -7.93 -18.43
CA LEU A 61 4.88 -7.31 -19.71
C LEU A 61 6.03 -6.40 -20.13
N SER A 62 6.35 -6.40 -21.42
CA SER A 62 7.28 -5.42 -21.98
C SER A 62 6.59 -4.06 -22.09
N MET A 63 7.29 -3.00 -21.71
CA MET A 63 6.78 -1.63 -21.81
C MET A 63 6.87 -1.15 -23.27
N ILE A 64 5.73 -0.82 -23.86
CA ILE A 64 5.66 -0.13 -25.15
C ILE A 64 6.13 1.33 -25.02
N PRO A 65 6.48 2.01 -26.13
CA PRO A 65 6.97 3.39 -26.09
C PRO A 65 6.05 4.38 -25.37
N GLU A 66 4.74 4.20 -25.48
CA GLU A 66 3.71 5.02 -24.83
C GLU A 66 3.81 4.92 -23.31
N ILE A 67 3.95 3.72 -22.76
CA ILE A 67 4.14 3.50 -21.31
C ILE A 67 5.47 4.06 -20.85
N GLN A 68 6.54 3.85 -21.62
CA GLN A 68 7.85 4.43 -21.31
C GLN A 68 7.79 5.97 -21.29
N ALA A 69 6.98 6.59 -22.16
CA ALA A 69 6.77 8.04 -22.15
C ALA A 69 6.06 8.51 -20.86
N ILE A 70 5.01 7.81 -20.45
CA ILE A 70 4.31 8.08 -19.17
C ILE A 70 5.28 7.97 -18.00
N MET A 71 6.08 6.91 -17.94
CA MET A 71 7.06 6.71 -16.86
C MET A 71 8.11 7.82 -16.84
N ARG A 72 8.65 8.22 -17.98
CA ARG A 72 9.59 9.35 -18.05
C ARG A 72 8.98 10.65 -17.56
N GLN A 73 7.73 10.96 -17.95
CA GLN A 73 7.04 12.16 -17.47
C GLN A 73 6.84 12.13 -15.95
N MET A 74 6.37 11.01 -15.38
CA MET A 74 6.19 10.87 -13.95
C MET A 74 7.51 11.02 -13.19
N THR A 75 8.58 10.41 -13.70
CA THR A 75 9.92 10.55 -13.10
C THR A 75 10.39 12.01 -13.16
N GLY A 76 10.18 12.70 -14.28
CA GLY A 76 10.48 14.13 -14.43
C GLY A 76 9.74 14.98 -13.40
N TYR A 77 8.44 14.78 -13.23
CA TYR A 77 7.65 15.50 -12.24
C TYR A 77 8.19 15.33 -10.81
N ILE A 78 8.56 14.10 -10.44
CA ILE A 78 9.14 13.83 -9.12
C ILE A 78 10.49 14.54 -8.96
N THR A 79 11.34 14.47 -9.99
CA THR A 79 12.65 15.15 -9.98
C THR A 79 12.52 16.67 -9.87
N ASP A 80 11.52 17.24 -10.55
CA ASP A 80 11.22 18.68 -10.51
C ASP A 80 10.47 19.11 -9.23
N GLY A 81 10.18 18.19 -8.32
CA GLY A 81 9.50 18.45 -7.06
C GLY A 81 7.98 18.64 -7.18
N LEU A 82 7.37 18.25 -8.30
CA LEU A 82 5.92 18.31 -8.48
C LEU A 82 5.24 17.14 -7.74
N MET A 83 4.78 17.43 -6.53
CA MET A 83 4.12 16.45 -5.64
C MET A 83 2.59 16.58 -5.63
N CYS A 84 1.98 16.97 -6.74
CA CYS A 84 0.53 17.15 -6.85
C CYS A 84 -0.18 15.80 -7.01
N CYS A 85 -1.05 15.44 -6.06
CA CYS A 85 -1.80 14.18 -6.07
C CYS A 85 -2.70 14.05 -7.32
N ASP A 86 -3.31 15.16 -7.79
CA ASP A 86 -4.20 15.14 -8.94
C ASP A 86 -3.45 14.81 -10.24
N VAL A 87 -2.24 15.36 -10.41
CA VAL A 87 -1.39 15.03 -11.56
C VAL A 87 -1.01 13.56 -11.56
N HIS A 88 -0.66 13.01 -10.40
CA HIS A 88 -0.35 11.58 -10.29
C HIS A 88 -1.58 10.71 -10.56
N ALA A 89 -2.77 11.10 -10.09
CA ALA A 89 -4.02 10.39 -10.36
C ALA A 89 -4.36 10.39 -11.87
N MET A 90 -4.23 11.54 -12.54
CA MET A 90 -4.43 11.62 -14.01
C MET A 90 -3.46 10.71 -14.77
N LYS A 91 -2.18 10.65 -14.35
CA LYS A 91 -1.20 9.76 -14.97
C LYS A 91 -1.49 8.28 -14.75
N GLN A 92 -2.04 7.92 -13.61
CA GLN A 92 -2.52 6.54 -13.38
C GLN A 92 -3.70 6.18 -14.29
N GLN A 93 -4.63 7.11 -14.52
CA GLN A 93 -5.74 6.90 -15.45
C GLN A 93 -5.25 6.79 -16.90
N GLU A 94 -4.32 7.64 -17.31
CA GLU A 94 -3.68 7.55 -18.63
C GLU A 94 -2.99 6.19 -18.81
N LEU A 95 -2.22 5.73 -17.82
CA LEU A 95 -1.60 4.42 -17.83
C LEU A 95 -2.63 3.30 -17.99
N ALA A 96 -3.74 3.34 -17.24
CA ALA A 96 -4.81 2.36 -17.36
C ALA A 96 -5.42 2.34 -18.77
N ALA A 97 -5.68 3.51 -19.35
CA ALA A 97 -6.22 3.62 -20.70
C ALA A 97 -5.25 3.06 -21.76
N VAL A 98 -3.96 3.38 -21.66
CA VAL A 98 -2.92 2.86 -22.57
C VAL A 98 -2.77 1.35 -22.44
N LEU A 99 -2.75 0.81 -21.23
CA LEU A 99 -2.71 -0.64 -21.01
C LEU A 99 -3.88 -1.35 -21.70
N GLN A 100 -5.08 -0.80 -21.59
CA GLN A 100 -6.28 -1.36 -22.21
C GLN A 100 -6.28 -1.25 -23.74
N ALA A 101 -5.74 -0.16 -24.27
CA ALA A 101 -5.75 0.10 -25.70
C ALA A 101 -4.73 -0.75 -26.48
N TYR A 102 -3.58 -1.03 -25.89
CA TYR A 102 -2.43 -1.61 -26.60
C TYR A 102 -2.16 -3.08 -26.27
N TYR A 103 -2.56 -3.57 -25.09
CA TYR A 103 -2.33 -4.98 -24.73
C TYR A 103 -3.59 -5.82 -24.96
N ARG A 104 -3.38 -7.07 -25.37
CA ARG A 104 -4.47 -8.02 -25.50
C ARG A 104 -5.01 -8.39 -24.13
N PRO A 105 -6.32 -8.63 -23.98
CA PRO A 105 -6.89 -9.06 -22.70
C PRO A 105 -6.21 -10.32 -22.12
N SER A 106 -5.78 -11.26 -22.97
CA SER A 106 -5.05 -12.47 -22.58
C SER A 106 -3.70 -12.20 -21.90
N ASP A 107 -3.09 -11.05 -22.17
CA ASP A 107 -1.83 -10.64 -21.58
C ASP A 107 -2.04 -9.70 -20.41
N LEU A 108 -3.01 -8.79 -20.54
CA LEU A 108 -3.32 -7.78 -19.53
C LEU A 108 -3.95 -8.40 -18.27
N LEU A 109 -4.90 -9.33 -18.42
CA LEU A 109 -5.58 -9.94 -17.28
C LEU A 109 -4.62 -10.63 -16.29
N PRO A 110 -3.71 -11.50 -16.74
CA PRO A 110 -2.72 -12.09 -15.82
C PRO A 110 -1.74 -11.07 -15.23
N PHE A 111 -1.49 -9.95 -15.93
CA PHE A 111 -0.66 -8.87 -15.42
C PHE A 111 -1.34 -8.14 -14.27
N ILE A 112 -2.61 -7.74 -14.45
CA ILE A 112 -3.36 -6.96 -13.44
C ILE A 112 -3.97 -7.81 -12.33
N ALA A 113 -4.05 -9.13 -12.50
CA ALA A 113 -4.72 -10.03 -11.55
C ALA A 113 -4.26 -9.86 -10.08
N PRO A 114 -2.97 -9.59 -9.77
CA PRO A 114 -2.57 -9.31 -8.40
C PRO A 114 -3.26 -8.12 -7.76
N ILE A 115 -3.62 -7.09 -8.55
CA ILE A 115 -4.31 -5.88 -8.08
C ILE A 115 -5.73 -6.22 -7.58
N TYR A 116 -6.34 -7.24 -8.19
CA TYR A 116 -7.70 -7.71 -7.85
C TYR A 116 -7.71 -8.91 -6.89
N ASP A 117 -6.54 -9.33 -6.37
CA ASP A 117 -6.47 -10.37 -5.34
C ASP A 117 -7.27 -9.88 -4.10
N PRO A 118 -8.25 -10.66 -3.62
CA PRO A 118 -9.02 -10.31 -2.43
C PRO A 118 -8.16 -10.05 -1.19
N ASN A 119 -6.99 -10.70 -1.09
CA ASN A 119 -6.06 -10.46 0.01
C ASN A 119 -5.33 -9.11 -0.15
N ALA A 120 -4.99 -8.73 -1.39
CA ALA A 120 -4.43 -7.41 -1.69
C ALA A 120 -5.41 -6.29 -1.40
N ARG A 121 -6.67 -6.46 -1.82
CA ARG A 121 -7.74 -5.52 -1.51
C ARG A 121 -7.93 -5.38 0.00
N PHE A 122 -8.05 -6.50 0.71
CA PHE A 122 -8.15 -6.49 2.16
C PHE A 122 -6.95 -5.79 2.83
N TYR A 123 -5.73 -6.06 2.35
CA TYR A 123 -4.52 -5.39 2.84
C TYR A 123 -4.63 -3.87 2.68
N ASN A 124 -4.97 -3.40 1.49
CA ASN A 124 -5.09 -1.98 1.21
C ASN A 124 -6.18 -1.30 2.04
N ASP A 125 -7.33 -1.97 2.20
CA ASP A 125 -8.44 -1.46 3.01
C ASP A 125 -8.05 -1.33 4.48
N VAL A 126 -7.36 -2.33 5.03
CA VAL A 126 -6.82 -2.29 6.39
C VAL A 126 -5.78 -1.17 6.54
N MET A 127 -4.88 -0.99 5.55
CA MET A 127 -3.87 0.07 5.59
C MET A 127 -4.49 1.48 5.61
N LYS A 128 -5.58 1.69 4.87
CA LYS A 128 -6.35 2.95 4.91
C LYS A 128 -6.93 3.19 6.31
N LEU A 129 -7.60 2.20 6.86
CA LEU A 129 -8.26 2.30 8.16
C LEU A 129 -7.26 2.40 9.34
N ALA A 130 -6.05 1.90 9.18
CA ALA A 130 -5.02 1.96 10.22
C ALA A 130 -4.56 3.40 10.53
N GLY A 131 -4.68 4.32 9.57
CA GLY A 131 -4.42 5.75 9.75
C GLY A 131 -5.41 6.43 10.69
N ASP A 132 -6.64 5.92 10.78
CA ASP A 132 -7.72 6.47 11.62
C ASP A 132 -7.67 5.95 13.06
N TYR A 133 -6.69 5.11 13.40
CA TYR A 133 -6.51 4.52 14.74
C TYR A 133 -7.74 3.80 15.30
N LEU A 134 -8.56 3.24 14.42
CA LEU A 134 -9.76 2.49 14.76
C LEU A 134 -9.43 1.25 15.61
N SER A 135 -10.36 0.85 16.45
CA SER A 135 -10.30 -0.45 17.12
C SER A 135 -10.50 -1.59 16.12
N VAL A 136 -10.07 -2.79 16.49
CA VAL A 136 -10.24 -3.98 15.64
C VAL A 136 -11.72 -4.25 15.30
N ASN A 137 -12.64 -3.96 16.25
CA ASN A 137 -14.07 -4.09 16.03
C ASN A 137 -14.59 -3.08 15.00
N GLU A 138 -14.15 -1.83 15.10
CA GLU A 138 -14.52 -0.78 14.14
C GLU A 138 -13.99 -1.10 12.76
N MET A 139 -12.73 -1.54 12.64
CA MET A 139 -12.17 -1.98 11.35
C MET A 139 -12.98 -3.13 10.73
N ALA A 140 -13.35 -4.14 11.52
CA ALA A 140 -14.17 -5.25 11.04
C ALA A 140 -15.53 -4.74 10.54
N SER A 141 -16.16 -3.83 11.28
CA SER A 141 -17.44 -3.21 10.92
C SER A 141 -17.34 -2.40 9.62
N GLN A 142 -16.31 -1.57 9.47
CA GLN A 142 -16.06 -0.77 8.27
C GLN A 142 -15.89 -1.65 7.02
N LEU A 143 -15.29 -2.82 7.17
CA LEU A 143 -15.13 -3.79 6.09
C LEU A 143 -16.32 -4.75 5.92
N ASN A 144 -17.43 -4.49 6.59
CA ASN A 144 -18.61 -5.34 6.58
C ASN A 144 -18.32 -6.81 6.94
N MET A 145 -17.39 -7.04 7.86
CA MET A 145 -16.98 -8.36 8.30
C MET A 145 -17.38 -8.62 9.75
N SER A 146 -17.73 -9.87 10.06
CA SER A 146 -17.82 -10.28 11.47
C SER A 146 -16.42 -10.29 12.11
N TYR A 147 -16.33 -9.98 13.40
CA TYR A 147 -15.06 -9.98 14.12
C TYR A 147 -14.24 -11.28 13.92
N PRO A 148 -14.82 -12.50 14.06
CA PRO A 148 -14.06 -13.73 13.82
C PRO A 148 -13.55 -13.89 12.39
N ALA A 149 -14.34 -13.45 11.39
CA ALA A 149 -13.96 -13.50 9.98
C ALA A 149 -12.81 -12.53 9.71
N PHE A 150 -12.87 -11.31 10.25
CA PHE A 150 -11.82 -10.31 10.16
C PHE A 150 -10.51 -10.83 10.75
N ILE A 151 -10.51 -11.34 12.00
CA ILE A 151 -9.31 -11.89 12.66
C ILE A 151 -8.67 -12.99 11.82
N ARG A 152 -9.48 -13.92 11.31
CA ARG A 152 -8.99 -15.03 10.48
C ARG A 152 -8.35 -14.53 9.18
N HIS A 153 -9.01 -13.59 8.49
CA HIS A 153 -8.51 -13.02 7.25
C HIS A 153 -7.26 -12.18 7.50
N PHE A 154 -7.27 -11.35 8.56
CA PHE A 154 -6.14 -10.53 8.96
C PHE A 154 -4.88 -11.38 9.20
N ARG A 155 -4.98 -12.44 10.00
CA ARG A 155 -3.86 -13.36 10.24
C ARG A 155 -3.34 -14.02 8.97
N LYS A 156 -4.23 -14.33 8.04
CA LYS A 156 -3.84 -14.90 6.73
C LYS A 156 -3.01 -13.91 5.92
N VAL A 157 -3.40 -12.64 5.91
CA VAL A 157 -2.78 -11.59 5.06
C VAL A 157 -1.55 -10.97 5.72
N PHE A 158 -1.67 -10.56 7.00
CA PHE A 158 -0.62 -9.83 7.72
C PHE A 158 0.34 -10.72 8.52
N LYS A 159 0.06 -12.03 8.62
CA LYS A 159 0.85 -13.00 9.43
C LYS A 159 1.01 -12.62 10.90
N ASP A 160 0.15 -11.74 11.40
CA ASP A 160 0.18 -11.18 12.76
C ASP A 160 -1.25 -11.06 13.32
N THR A 161 -1.38 -10.75 14.60
CA THR A 161 -2.68 -10.38 15.16
C THR A 161 -2.98 -8.91 14.89
N PRO A 162 -4.27 -8.52 14.68
CA PRO A 162 -4.61 -7.11 14.46
C PRO A 162 -4.12 -6.18 15.58
N GLN A 163 -4.28 -6.56 16.84
CA GLN A 163 -3.85 -5.74 17.97
C GLN A 163 -2.33 -5.52 17.99
N GLU A 164 -1.56 -6.57 17.77
CA GLU A 164 -0.10 -6.48 17.75
C GLU A 164 0.38 -5.64 16.58
N TRP A 165 -0.18 -5.87 15.39
CA TRP A 165 0.15 -5.12 14.19
C TRP A 165 -0.18 -3.62 14.34
N LEU A 166 -1.39 -3.29 14.84
CA LEU A 166 -1.77 -1.89 15.10
C LEU A 166 -0.84 -1.23 16.13
N SER A 167 -0.45 -1.97 17.15
CA SER A 167 0.51 -1.47 18.16
C SER A 167 1.88 -1.19 17.54
N LYS A 168 2.38 -2.07 16.69
CA LYS A 168 3.65 -1.88 15.96
C LYS A 168 3.57 -0.65 15.06
N ASN A 169 2.47 -0.49 14.32
CA ASN A 169 2.24 0.64 13.43
C ASN A 169 2.17 1.97 14.19
N ARG A 170 1.42 2.01 15.30
CA ARG A 170 1.35 3.18 16.18
C ARG A 170 2.72 3.54 16.76
N MET A 171 3.52 2.54 17.15
CA MET A 171 4.86 2.76 17.67
C MET A 171 5.82 3.30 16.59
N LYS A 172 5.72 2.78 15.37
CA LYS A 172 6.50 3.28 14.22
C LYS A 172 6.18 4.75 13.97
N ARG A 173 4.91 5.10 13.84
CA ARG A 173 4.47 6.49 13.64
C ARG A 173 4.91 7.41 14.77
N MET A 174 4.81 6.95 16.02
CA MET A 174 5.32 7.70 17.18
C MET A 174 6.81 8.02 17.05
N ARG A 175 7.63 7.05 16.67
CA ARG A 175 9.07 7.29 16.46
C ARG A 175 9.31 8.32 15.35
N ASP A 176 8.58 8.21 14.25
CA ASP A 176 8.70 9.15 13.13
C ASP A 176 8.38 10.57 13.56
N LEU A 177 7.30 10.77 14.32
CA LEU A 177 6.91 12.08 14.85
C LEU A 177 7.94 12.62 15.85
N LEU A 178 8.42 11.78 16.77
CA LEU A 178 9.40 12.20 17.77
C LEU A 178 10.73 12.62 17.16
N ARG A 179 11.18 11.97 16.09
CA ARG A 179 12.49 12.23 15.46
C ARG A 179 12.46 13.31 14.39
N ASN A 180 11.37 13.38 13.63
CA ASN A 180 11.32 14.17 12.41
C ASN A 180 10.48 15.44 12.53
N THR A 181 9.87 15.69 13.70
CA THR A 181 9.03 16.87 13.92
C THR A 181 9.38 17.57 15.23
N ALA A 182 8.99 18.85 15.33
CA ALA A 182 9.06 19.61 16.58
C ALA A 182 7.82 19.45 17.47
N HIS A 183 6.94 18.49 17.16
CA HIS A 183 5.70 18.29 17.91
C HIS A 183 5.97 18.01 19.39
N THR A 184 5.16 18.60 20.25
CA THR A 184 5.15 18.32 21.68
C THR A 184 4.60 16.92 21.94
N GLU A 185 4.85 16.37 23.10
CA GLU A 185 4.27 15.07 23.49
C GLU A 185 2.73 15.11 23.53
N GLN A 186 2.13 16.28 23.80
CA GLN A 186 0.67 16.44 23.76
C GLN A 186 0.16 16.34 22.32
N GLU A 187 0.76 17.06 21.39
CA GLU A 187 0.38 17.00 19.98
C GLU A 187 0.53 15.58 19.40
N ILE A 188 1.61 14.88 19.77
CA ILE A 188 1.80 13.48 19.36
C ILE A 188 0.76 12.56 19.99
N ALA A 189 0.41 12.76 21.27
CA ALA A 189 -0.62 11.97 21.92
C ALA A 189 -1.99 12.18 21.24
N ASP A 190 -2.31 13.41 20.88
CA ASP A 190 -3.55 13.76 20.19
C ASP A 190 -3.57 13.20 18.77
N GLU A 191 -2.49 13.36 18.00
CA GLU A 191 -2.37 12.82 16.63
C GLU A 191 -2.48 11.29 16.60
N LEU A 192 -1.91 10.62 17.60
CA LEU A 192 -1.96 9.15 17.71
C LEU A 192 -3.18 8.63 18.47
N HIS A 193 -4.13 9.50 18.80
CA HIS A 193 -5.38 9.16 19.50
C HIS A 193 -5.15 8.45 20.85
N PHE A 194 -4.17 8.91 21.64
CA PHE A 194 -4.06 8.52 23.02
C PHE A 194 -4.96 9.39 23.89
N SER A 195 -5.65 8.80 24.84
CA SER A 195 -6.54 9.53 25.76
C SER A 195 -5.78 10.51 26.67
N THR A 196 -4.49 10.27 26.93
CA THR A 196 -3.61 11.15 27.72
C THR A 196 -2.14 10.96 27.30
N VAL A 197 -1.31 11.98 27.55
CA VAL A 197 0.15 11.88 27.40
C VAL A 197 0.74 10.76 28.27
N GLN A 198 0.20 10.55 29.47
CA GLN A 198 0.65 9.48 30.35
C GLN A 198 0.43 8.09 29.73
N ASN A 199 -0.72 7.88 29.06
CA ASN A 199 -1.00 6.64 28.36
C ASN A 199 -0.05 6.43 27.16
N MET A 200 0.26 7.49 26.43
CA MET A 200 1.26 7.47 25.37
C MET A 200 2.65 7.10 25.92
N ARG A 201 3.09 7.73 27.02
CA ARG A 201 4.38 7.43 27.67
C ARG A 201 4.45 5.99 28.16
N ALA A 202 3.38 5.51 28.79
CA ALA A 202 3.28 4.12 29.25
C ALA A 202 3.34 3.13 28.10
N PHE A 203 2.62 3.40 27.01
CA PHE A 203 2.67 2.63 25.78
C PHE A 203 4.08 2.59 25.18
N CYS A 204 4.73 3.75 25.06
CA CYS A 204 6.09 3.85 24.53
C CYS A 204 7.06 2.99 25.36
N LYS A 205 7.06 3.16 26.68
CA LYS A 205 7.92 2.39 27.59
C LYS A 205 7.65 0.88 27.53
N ALA A 206 6.38 0.49 27.45
CA ALA A 206 6.00 -0.93 27.35
C ALA A 206 6.44 -1.58 26.03
N ARG A 207 6.45 -0.82 24.92
CA ARG A 207 6.73 -1.35 23.58
C ARG A 207 8.20 -1.32 23.18
N CYS A 208 8.98 -0.36 23.65
CA CYS A 208 10.40 -0.23 23.26
C CYS A 208 11.36 -0.05 24.45
N GLY A 209 10.87 -0.07 25.68
CA GLY A 209 11.69 0.10 26.89
C GLY A 209 12.19 1.52 27.14
N GLN A 210 11.88 2.48 26.27
CA GLN A 210 12.37 3.85 26.27
C GLN A 210 11.24 4.85 26.50
N THR A 211 11.59 6.02 27.02
CA THR A 211 10.65 7.15 27.11
C THR A 211 10.63 7.94 25.77
N PRO A 212 9.55 8.71 25.50
CA PRO A 212 9.50 9.58 24.32
C PRO A 212 10.69 10.54 24.23
N ALA A 213 11.13 11.11 25.34
CA ALA A 213 12.31 11.98 25.38
C ALA A 213 13.59 11.27 24.91
N GLN A 214 13.83 10.05 25.39
CA GLN A 214 14.97 9.23 24.96
C GLN A 214 14.93 8.86 23.47
N LEU A 215 13.74 8.66 22.89
CA LEU A 215 13.57 8.38 21.47
C LEU A 215 13.82 9.61 20.60
N ARG A 216 13.59 10.82 21.12
CA ARG A 216 13.81 12.08 20.43
C ARG A 216 15.30 12.42 20.30
N GLU A 217 16.11 11.98 21.25
CA GLU A 217 17.54 12.23 21.28
C GLU A 217 18.37 11.28 20.38
N GLN A 218 17.74 10.30 19.76
CA GLN A 218 18.36 9.31 18.85
C GLN A 218 18.20 9.73 17.36
#